data_82d819b296108d6a2855d97d809dfbb3
#
_entry.id   82d819b296108d6a2855d97d809dfbb3
#
_cell.length_a   1.000
_cell.length_b   1.000
_cell.length_c   1.000
_cell.angle_alpha   90.00
_cell.angle_beta   90.00
_cell.angle_gamma   90.00
#
_symmetry.space_group_name_H-M   'P 1'
#
loop_
_entity.id
_entity.type
_entity.pdbx_description
1 polymer ?
#
loop_
_entity_poly.entity_id
_entity_poly.type
_entity_poly.pdbx_seq_one_letter_code
_entity_poly.pdbx_strand_id
1 'polypeptide(L)'
;WDKVLSEHWTLKSGAKYTYNEINSDATYRYLNGGAWVPSVVDDYDISYTENIGALYAIASMRYGRWSAVAGLRGEYTYTYGKGADMDDSYFSLFPNANLSYSLDADGKHSIVAQYSRTISRPGFWNLTPNRMQISDYTYQIGNPLLDPSYVDNYSVTAVVAYKYSITLNASIIRNAIQQMSVADSVDPRMVCLSWFNMPVLNYYSVNVSLPLTITKWWDWNTNLMGMIYDQRLTPEDPKVSRTMAQWSSQMNFKLPHNFFIDCDYYGNTNVVVGNVRVKSLHNLSMTLKKRFGDAWTVTCALRNIVASRQDLIFTQDDFERRVRVDGYGR
;
A
#
# COMPACT_ATOMS: atom_id res chain seq x y z
N TRP A 1 -27.55 6.11 12.71
CA TRP A 1 -28.84 5.46 12.81
C TRP A 1 -28.73 4.02 12.34
N ASP A 2 -29.26 3.08 13.15
CA ASP A 2 -29.24 1.64 12.90
C ASP A 2 -30.65 1.10 13.14
N LYS A 3 -31.20 0.34 12.18
CA LYS A 3 -32.55 -0.21 12.25
C LYS A 3 -32.59 -1.64 11.72
N VAL A 4 -33.10 -2.53 12.53
CA VAL A 4 -33.50 -3.88 12.10
C VAL A 4 -34.84 -3.75 11.38
N LEU A 5 -34.86 -4.07 10.09
CA LEU A 5 -36.06 -4.00 9.25
C LEU A 5 -36.85 -5.29 9.31
N SER A 6 -36.19 -6.44 9.42
CA SER A 6 -36.76 -7.77 9.58
C SER A 6 -35.72 -8.73 10.17
N GLU A 7 -36.10 -10.00 10.39
CA GLU A 7 -35.16 -11.06 10.82
C GLU A 7 -33.93 -11.21 9.89
N HIS A 8 -34.07 -10.78 8.64
CA HIS A 8 -33.03 -10.95 7.61
C HIS A 8 -32.32 -9.66 7.20
N TRP A 9 -32.90 -8.50 7.51
CA TRP A 9 -32.43 -7.23 6.99
C TRP A 9 -32.12 -6.20 8.09
N THR A 10 -30.97 -5.57 7.98
CA THR A 10 -30.58 -4.39 8.76
C THR A 10 -30.18 -3.25 7.85
N LEU A 11 -30.51 -2.02 8.25
CA LEU A 11 -30.13 -0.80 7.57
C LEU A 11 -29.38 0.12 8.54
N LYS A 12 -28.20 0.61 8.11
CA LYS A 12 -27.40 1.59 8.83
C LYS A 12 -27.22 2.83 7.97
N SER A 13 -27.33 4.01 8.56
CA SER A 13 -27.02 5.26 7.88
C SER A 13 -26.38 6.24 8.82
N GLY A 14 -25.64 7.19 8.28
CA GLY A 14 -25.00 8.21 9.08
C GLY A 14 -24.39 9.32 8.25
N ALA A 15 -23.93 10.35 8.96
CA ALA A 15 -23.18 11.48 8.43
C ALA A 15 -21.83 11.56 9.15
N LYS A 16 -20.81 12.04 8.44
CA LYS A 16 -19.49 12.31 8.97
C LYS A 16 -18.99 13.64 8.42
N TYR A 17 -18.40 14.45 9.29
CA TYR A 17 -17.64 15.61 8.91
C TYR A 17 -16.21 15.45 9.41
N THR A 18 -15.24 15.81 8.57
CA THR A 18 -13.80 15.77 8.89
C THR A 18 -13.21 17.12 8.51
N TYR A 19 -12.47 17.71 9.44
CA TYR A 19 -11.68 18.90 9.25
C TYR A 19 -10.23 18.59 9.56
N ASN A 20 -9.34 18.88 8.63
CA ASN A 20 -7.89 18.76 8.78
C ASN A 20 -7.27 20.11 8.46
N GLU A 21 -6.30 20.54 9.28
CA GLU A 21 -5.50 21.73 9.03
C GLU A 21 -4.02 21.37 9.25
N ILE A 22 -3.19 21.79 8.31
CA ILE A 22 -1.74 21.61 8.36
C ILE A 22 -1.12 22.98 8.11
N ASN A 23 -0.32 23.44 9.07
CA ASN A 23 0.49 24.64 8.92
C ASN A 23 1.95 24.20 8.89
N SER A 24 2.70 24.63 7.90
CA SER A 24 4.11 24.29 7.72
C SER A 24 4.90 25.50 7.28
N ASP A 25 5.83 25.87 8.12
CA ASP A 25 6.83 26.89 7.84
C ASP A 25 8.23 26.24 7.84
N ALA A 26 9.10 26.65 6.93
CA ALA A 26 10.48 26.22 6.90
C ALA A 26 11.40 27.33 6.44
N THR A 27 12.53 27.43 7.10
CA THR A 27 13.62 28.36 6.77
C THR A 27 14.87 27.59 6.49
N TYR A 28 15.43 27.79 5.31
CA TYR A 28 16.66 27.13 4.89
C TYR A 28 17.86 28.08 4.94
N ARG A 29 19.00 27.52 5.33
CA ARG A 29 20.27 28.24 5.33
C ARG A 29 21.36 27.36 4.73
N TYR A 30 22.24 27.92 3.96
CA TYR A 30 23.41 27.23 3.40
C TYR A 30 24.72 27.89 3.88
N LEU A 31 25.76 27.08 3.99
CA LEU A 31 27.07 27.57 4.41
C LEU A 31 27.82 28.12 3.20
N ASN A 32 28.11 29.44 3.20
CA ASN A 32 28.86 30.10 2.17
C ASN A 32 30.00 30.87 2.80
N GLY A 33 31.27 30.57 2.41
CA GLY A 33 32.44 31.25 2.94
C GLY A 33 32.61 31.18 4.46
N GLY A 34 32.08 30.17 5.13
CA GLY A 34 32.12 30.01 6.60
C GLY A 34 30.97 30.72 7.35
N ALA A 35 30.06 31.39 6.66
CA ALA A 35 28.87 32.02 7.22
C ALA A 35 27.58 31.35 6.75
N TRP A 36 26.59 31.23 7.65
CA TRP A 36 25.23 30.72 7.32
C TRP A 36 24.42 31.83 6.65
N VAL A 37 24.09 31.62 5.38
CA VAL A 37 23.29 32.54 4.55
C VAL A 37 21.89 32.00 4.37
N PRO A 38 20.81 32.82 4.55
CA PRO A 38 19.45 32.39 4.29
C PRO A 38 19.24 32.04 2.81
N SER A 39 18.49 30.96 2.54
CA SER A 39 17.98 30.61 1.21
C SER A 39 16.60 31.19 1.03
N VAL A 40 16.48 32.34 0.41
CA VAL A 40 15.20 33.04 0.18
C VAL A 40 14.31 32.26 -0.81
N VAL A 41 14.91 31.38 -1.59
CA VAL A 41 14.19 30.60 -2.64
C VAL A 41 13.51 29.36 -2.06
N ASP A 42 14.06 28.81 -0.96
CA ASP A 42 13.59 27.56 -0.38
C ASP A 42 12.74 27.79 0.89
N ASP A 43 12.70 29.03 1.42
CA ASP A 43 11.87 29.37 2.58
C ASP A 43 10.39 29.35 2.20
N TYR A 44 9.54 28.80 3.09
CA TYR A 44 8.10 28.77 2.85
C TYR A 44 7.27 28.86 4.13
N ASP A 45 6.06 29.39 3.97
CA ASP A 45 4.99 29.41 4.95
C ASP A 45 3.68 29.01 4.23
N ILE A 46 3.23 27.77 4.44
CA ILE A 46 2.06 27.21 3.78
C ILE A 46 1.08 26.69 4.83
N SER A 47 -0.19 27.07 4.66
CA SER A 47 -1.31 26.50 5.40
C SER A 47 -2.19 25.73 4.41
N TYR A 48 -2.58 24.51 4.77
CA TYR A 48 -3.47 23.65 4.00
C TYR A 48 -4.63 23.20 4.86
N THR A 49 -5.85 23.41 4.39
CA THR A 49 -7.07 23.03 5.07
C THR A 49 -7.90 22.10 4.20
N GLU A 50 -8.39 21.02 4.77
CA GLU A 50 -9.28 20.06 4.12
C GLU A 50 -10.57 19.90 4.91
N ASN A 51 -11.71 20.01 4.22
CA ASN A 51 -13.05 19.81 4.75
C ASN A 51 -13.74 18.69 3.97
N ILE A 52 -14.23 17.65 4.67
CA ILE A 52 -14.92 16.53 4.04
C ILE A 52 -16.26 16.30 4.72
N GLY A 53 -17.35 16.56 4.02
CA GLY A 53 -18.70 16.20 4.43
C GLY A 53 -19.14 14.91 3.76
N ALA A 54 -19.71 13.96 4.52
CA ALA A 54 -20.11 12.67 4.00
C ALA A 54 -21.44 12.18 4.53
N LEU A 55 -22.21 11.52 3.66
CA LEU A 55 -23.42 10.76 4.00
C LEU A 55 -23.26 9.33 3.53
N TYR A 56 -23.78 8.37 4.29
CA TYR A 56 -23.71 6.97 3.89
C TYR A 56 -24.94 6.17 4.34
N ALA A 57 -25.23 5.11 3.58
CA ALA A 57 -26.23 4.10 3.91
C ALA A 57 -25.67 2.71 3.59
N ILE A 58 -25.94 1.72 4.47
CA ILE A 58 -25.48 0.35 4.36
C ILE A 58 -26.66 -0.58 4.66
N ALA A 59 -27.02 -1.45 3.71
CA ALA A 59 -27.97 -2.52 3.89
C ALA A 59 -27.23 -3.85 4.06
N SER A 60 -27.64 -4.65 5.04
CA SER A 60 -27.11 -5.99 5.27
C SER A 60 -28.24 -7.00 5.26
N MET A 61 -28.00 -8.13 4.61
CA MET A 61 -28.94 -9.25 4.49
C MET A 61 -28.29 -10.55 4.96
N ARG A 62 -29.05 -11.38 5.67
CA ARG A 62 -28.68 -12.76 5.95
C ARG A 62 -29.88 -13.66 5.72
N TYR A 63 -29.79 -14.59 4.79
CA TYR A 63 -30.85 -15.52 4.44
C TYR A 63 -30.28 -16.89 4.09
N GLY A 64 -30.54 -17.88 4.93
CA GLY A 64 -30.05 -19.25 4.77
C GLY A 64 -28.51 -19.26 4.69
N ARG A 65 -27.97 -19.69 3.56
CA ARG A 65 -26.52 -19.75 3.28
C ARG A 65 -25.94 -18.48 2.67
N TRP A 66 -26.79 -17.47 2.42
CA TRP A 66 -26.40 -16.20 1.84
C TRP A 66 -26.20 -15.13 2.89
N SER A 67 -25.14 -14.37 2.76
CA SER A 67 -24.93 -13.11 3.48
C SER A 67 -24.51 -12.04 2.48
N ALA A 68 -25.19 -10.91 2.50
CA ALA A 68 -24.90 -9.81 1.62
C ALA A 68 -24.83 -8.49 2.40
N VAL A 69 -23.91 -7.61 1.99
CA VAL A 69 -23.80 -6.24 2.47
C VAL A 69 -23.64 -5.35 1.24
N ALA A 70 -24.44 -4.30 1.15
CA ALA A 70 -24.30 -3.27 0.12
C ALA A 70 -24.34 -1.90 0.77
N GLY A 71 -23.41 -1.03 0.41
CA GLY A 71 -23.31 0.31 0.95
C GLY A 71 -23.02 1.34 -0.13
N LEU A 72 -23.48 2.56 0.10
CA LEU A 72 -23.14 3.72 -0.69
C LEU A 72 -22.78 4.87 0.25
N ARG A 73 -21.64 5.50 -0.04
CA ARG A 73 -21.19 6.70 0.65
C ARG A 73 -20.93 7.79 -0.38
N GLY A 74 -21.49 8.98 -0.16
CA GLY A 74 -21.20 10.20 -0.92
C GLY A 74 -20.35 11.13 -0.07
N GLU A 75 -19.31 11.72 -0.64
CA GLU A 75 -18.42 12.69 0.00
C GLU A 75 -18.31 13.95 -0.86
N TYR A 76 -18.41 15.12 -0.20
CA TYR A 76 -17.99 16.38 -0.78
C TYR A 76 -16.73 16.83 -0.06
N THR A 77 -15.66 17.04 -0.82
CA THR A 77 -14.35 17.50 -0.34
C THR A 77 -14.14 18.93 -0.82
N TYR A 78 -13.66 19.79 0.06
CA TYR A 78 -13.19 21.14 -0.23
C TYR A 78 -11.84 21.33 0.43
N THR A 79 -10.83 21.69 -0.38
CA THR A 79 -9.48 22.02 0.09
C THR A 79 -9.17 23.47 -0.18
N TYR A 80 -8.35 24.06 0.67
CA TYR A 80 -7.87 25.43 0.54
C TYR A 80 -6.40 25.50 0.97
N GLY A 81 -5.57 26.11 0.13
CA GLY A 81 -4.17 26.37 0.40
C GLY A 81 -3.85 27.86 0.49
N LYS A 82 -3.18 28.28 1.57
CA LYS A 82 -2.60 29.61 1.67
C LYS A 82 -1.10 29.51 1.49
N GLY A 83 -0.52 30.34 0.63
CA GLY A 83 0.91 30.29 0.29
C GLY A 83 1.26 29.36 -0.87
N ALA A 84 0.33 28.54 -1.32
CA ALA A 84 0.41 27.73 -2.54
C ALA A 84 -1.00 27.51 -3.11
N ASP A 85 -1.10 27.38 -4.43
CA ASP A 85 -2.37 27.13 -5.15
C ASP A 85 -2.72 25.64 -5.04
N MET A 86 -3.47 25.31 -3.97
CA MET A 86 -3.92 23.93 -3.65
C MET A 86 -5.43 23.89 -3.42
N ASP A 87 -6.17 24.85 -4.02
CA ASP A 87 -7.62 24.93 -3.87
C ASP A 87 -8.29 23.93 -4.80
N ASP A 88 -9.17 23.09 -4.26
CA ASP A 88 -9.93 22.13 -5.04
C ASP A 88 -11.27 21.83 -4.37
N SER A 89 -12.26 21.41 -5.17
CA SER A 89 -13.53 20.92 -4.64
C SER A 89 -14.15 19.88 -5.56
N TYR A 90 -14.55 18.77 -4.99
CA TYR A 90 -15.13 17.66 -5.76
C TYR A 90 -16.10 16.82 -4.95
N PHE A 91 -17.00 16.15 -5.68
CA PHE A 91 -17.92 15.17 -5.13
C PHE A 91 -17.53 13.76 -5.57
N SER A 92 -17.57 12.81 -4.65
CA SER A 92 -17.19 11.43 -4.90
C SER A 92 -18.21 10.45 -4.34
N LEU A 93 -18.46 9.35 -5.08
CA LEU A 93 -19.30 8.24 -4.66
C LEU A 93 -18.47 6.97 -4.41
N PHE A 94 -18.73 6.31 -3.30
CA PHE A 94 -18.03 5.11 -2.84
C PHE A 94 -19.04 3.97 -2.62
N PRO A 95 -19.44 3.28 -3.69
CA PRO A 95 -20.20 2.05 -3.57
C PRO A 95 -19.31 0.93 -3.01
N ASN A 96 -19.91 0.05 -2.20
CA ASN A 96 -19.31 -1.20 -1.77
C ASN A 96 -20.36 -2.31 -1.75
N ALA A 97 -19.93 -3.53 -2.02
CA ALA A 97 -20.78 -4.71 -1.97
C ALA A 97 -19.94 -5.91 -1.51
N ASN A 98 -20.54 -6.75 -0.67
CA ASN A 98 -19.99 -8.04 -0.28
C ASN A 98 -21.09 -9.08 -0.37
N LEU A 99 -20.84 -10.18 -1.07
CA LEU A 99 -21.73 -11.30 -1.18
C LEU A 99 -20.99 -12.57 -0.77
N SER A 100 -21.48 -13.25 0.25
CA SER A 100 -20.93 -14.51 0.74
C SER A 100 -21.95 -15.63 0.62
N TYR A 101 -21.50 -16.78 0.16
CA TYR A 101 -22.28 -18.00 0.08
C TYR A 101 -21.55 -19.15 0.78
N SER A 102 -22.21 -19.77 1.76
CA SER A 102 -21.71 -20.97 2.44
C SER A 102 -22.09 -22.20 1.65
N LEU A 103 -21.10 -22.97 1.20
CA LEU A 103 -21.32 -24.19 0.40
C LEU A 103 -21.90 -25.35 1.25
N ASP A 104 -21.67 -25.33 2.54
CA ASP A 104 -22.15 -26.32 3.51
C ASP A 104 -22.90 -25.63 4.68
N ALA A 105 -23.58 -26.44 5.47
CA ALA A 105 -24.38 -25.94 6.59
C ALA A 105 -23.49 -25.38 7.74
N ASP A 106 -22.32 -25.93 7.92
CA ASP A 106 -21.36 -25.53 8.97
C ASP A 106 -20.52 -24.31 8.56
N GLY A 107 -20.60 -23.86 7.29
CA GLY A 107 -19.81 -22.76 6.76
C GLY A 107 -18.31 -23.06 6.58
N LYS A 108 -17.92 -24.34 6.54
CA LYS A 108 -16.51 -24.77 6.35
C LYS A 108 -15.95 -24.36 5.01
N HIS A 109 -16.83 -24.32 4.00
CA HIS A 109 -16.50 -23.93 2.65
C HIS A 109 -17.36 -22.73 2.26
N SER A 110 -16.76 -21.70 1.75
CA SER A 110 -17.48 -20.49 1.33
C SER A 110 -16.83 -19.82 0.12
N ILE A 111 -17.67 -19.10 -0.61
CA ILE A 111 -17.22 -18.19 -1.68
C ILE A 111 -17.69 -16.81 -1.29
N VAL A 112 -16.78 -15.84 -1.38
CA VAL A 112 -17.02 -14.43 -1.07
C VAL A 112 -16.64 -13.60 -2.27
N ALA A 113 -17.57 -12.80 -2.79
CA ALA A 113 -17.33 -11.81 -3.83
C ALA A 113 -17.45 -10.41 -3.21
N GLN A 114 -16.48 -9.53 -3.52
CA GLN A 114 -16.44 -8.18 -2.97
C GLN A 114 -16.16 -7.17 -4.07
N TYR A 115 -16.77 -6.00 -3.94
CA TYR A 115 -16.47 -4.81 -4.68
C TYR A 115 -16.38 -3.62 -3.74
N SER A 116 -15.42 -2.74 -3.94
CA SER A 116 -15.37 -1.46 -3.25
C SER A 116 -14.66 -0.41 -4.10
N ARG A 117 -15.17 0.81 -4.07
CA ARG A 117 -14.45 1.99 -4.54
C ARG A 117 -13.89 2.74 -3.35
N THR A 118 -12.61 3.14 -3.47
CA THR A 118 -11.91 3.96 -2.49
C THR A 118 -11.23 5.15 -3.18
N ILE A 119 -10.84 6.15 -2.40
CA ILE A 119 -10.09 7.32 -2.87
C ILE A 119 -8.77 7.40 -2.11
N SER A 120 -7.72 7.76 -2.83
CA SER A 120 -6.45 8.23 -2.25
C SER A 120 -6.29 9.69 -2.63
N ARG A 121 -6.42 10.57 -1.64
CA ARG A 121 -6.23 12.01 -1.83
C ARG A 121 -4.75 12.33 -1.81
N PRO A 122 -4.28 13.30 -2.62
CA PRO A 122 -2.93 13.82 -2.44
C PRO A 122 -2.80 14.37 -1.02
N GLY A 123 -1.79 13.94 -0.28
CA GLY A 123 -1.48 14.52 1.02
C GLY A 123 -0.71 15.84 0.88
N PHE A 124 -0.61 16.61 1.95
CA PHE A 124 0.13 17.89 1.96
C PHE A 124 1.52 17.78 1.32
N TRP A 125 2.31 16.75 1.65
CA TRP A 125 3.65 16.53 1.10
C TRP A 125 3.68 16.13 -0.38
N ASN A 126 2.55 15.67 -0.92
CA ASN A 126 2.45 15.42 -2.35
C ASN A 126 2.17 16.71 -3.13
N LEU A 127 1.47 17.66 -2.50
CA LEU A 127 1.02 18.91 -3.12
C LEU A 127 2.01 20.07 -2.95
N THR A 128 2.73 20.11 -1.82
CA THR A 128 3.58 21.26 -1.48
C THR A 128 4.65 21.52 -2.53
N PRO A 129 4.69 22.72 -3.17
CA PRO A 129 5.63 23.03 -4.23
C PRO A 129 7.04 23.32 -3.71
N ASN A 130 7.30 23.07 -2.44
CA ASN A 130 8.57 23.40 -1.84
C ASN A 130 9.63 22.34 -2.11
N ARG A 131 10.82 22.81 -2.44
CA ARG A 131 11.98 21.97 -2.68
C ARG A 131 12.56 21.49 -1.35
N MET A 132 12.66 20.18 -1.19
CA MET A 132 13.33 19.52 -0.08
C MET A 132 14.59 18.82 -0.60
N GLN A 133 15.77 19.29 -0.19
CA GLN A 133 17.04 18.68 -0.58
C GLN A 133 17.24 17.35 0.15
N ILE A 134 17.46 16.26 -0.60
CA ILE A 134 17.69 14.91 -0.09
C ILE A 134 19.19 14.58 -0.08
N SER A 135 19.90 15.00 -1.11
CA SER A 135 21.35 14.83 -1.26
C SER A 135 21.91 15.92 -2.19
N ASP A 136 23.22 15.98 -2.36
CA ASP A 136 23.88 16.99 -3.22
C ASP A 136 23.33 17.03 -4.66
N TYR A 137 22.77 15.91 -5.14
CA TYR A 137 22.24 15.79 -6.51
C TYR A 137 20.79 15.31 -6.59
N THR A 138 20.05 15.36 -5.47
CA THR A 138 18.66 14.89 -5.44
C THR A 138 17.84 15.78 -4.53
N TYR A 139 16.73 16.27 -5.04
CA TYR A 139 15.71 16.96 -4.26
C TYR A 139 14.32 16.40 -4.53
N GLN A 140 13.40 16.65 -3.62
CA GLN A 140 11.99 16.35 -3.78
C GLN A 140 11.19 17.64 -3.83
N ILE A 141 10.15 17.62 -4.66
CA ILE A 141 9.16 18.70 -4.75
C ILE A 141 7.77 18.06 -4.92
N GLY A 142 6.77 18.59 -4.27
CA GLY A 142 5.37 18.18 -4.50
C GLY A 142 4.82 18.76 -5.79
N ASN A 143 3.61 18.35 -6.13
CA ASN A 143 2.89 18.81 -7.31
C ASN A 143 1.47 19.25 -6.92
N PRO A 144 1.18 20.57 -6.87
CA PRO A 144 -0.14 21.08 -6.48
C PRO A 144 -1.25 20.73 -7.49
N LEU A 145 -0.89 20.28 -8.69
CA LEU A 145 -1.83 19.91 -9.77
C LEU A 145 -2.29 18.45 -9.70
N LEU A 146 -2.05 17.76 -8.59
CA LEU A 146 -2.46 16.36 -8.45
C LEU A 146 -3.95 16.21 -8.22
N ASP A 147 -4.56 15.41 -9.09
CA ASP A 147 -5.92 14.92 -8.90
C ASP A 147 -5.98 13.79 -7.87
N PRO A 148 -7.12 13.61 -7.17
CA PRO A 148 -7.36 12.42 -6.37
C PRO A 148 -7.35 11.14 -7.21
N SER A 149 -6.77 10.08 -6.63
CA SER A 149 -6.76 8.75 -7.23
C SER A 149 -7.96 7.94 -6.75
N TYR A 150 -8.65 7.28 -7.66
CA TYR A 150 -9.77 6.39 -7.36
C TYR A 150 -9.41 4.95 -7.66
N VAL A 151 -9.73 4.05 -6.73
CA VAL A 151 -9.45 2.62 -6.86
C VAL A 151 -10.73 1.82 -6.79
N ASP A 152 -11.06 1.14 -7.88
CA ASP A 152 -12.11 0.14 -7.93
C ASP A 152 -11.49 -1.24 -7.65
N ASN A 153 -11.82 -1.82 -6.49
CA ASN A 153 -11.32 -3.12 -6.05
C ASN A 153 -12.39 -4.19 -6.24
N TYR A 154 -12.03 -5.27 -6.89
CA TYR A 154 -12.84 -6.47 -7.07
C TYR A 154 -12.09 -7.64 -6.49
N SER A 155 -12.77 -8.50 -5.73
CA SER A 155 -12.16 -9.75 -5.28
C SER A 155 -13.18 -10.89 -5.22
N VAL A 156 -12.67 -12.09 -5.49
CA VAL A 156 -13.40 -13.35 -5.27
C VAL A 156 -12.50 -14.27 -4.46
N THR A 157 -12.97 -14.66 -3.29
CA THR A 157 -12.26 -15.57 -2.39
C THR A 157 -13.03 -16.86 -2.22
N ALA A 158 -12.38 -17.99 -2.46
CA ALA A 158 -12.84 -19.28 -2.03
C ALA A 158 -12.11 -19.72 -0.77
N VAL A 159 -12.86 -20.09 0.27
CA VAL A 159 -12.32 -20.63 1.53
C VAL A 159 -12.69 -22.09 1.63
N VAL A 160 -11.74 -22.95 1.97
CA VAL A 160 -11.92 -24.40 2.11
C VAL A 160 -11.46 -24.82 3.52
N ALA A 161 -12.32 -25.59 4.19
CA ALA A 161 -12.08 -26.14 5.53
C ALA A 161 -11.68 -25.03 6.56
N TYR A 162 -12.30 -23.84 6.48
CA TYR A 162 -12.03 -22.64 7.31
C TYR A 162 -10.62 -22.07 7.24
N LYS A 163 -9.69 -22.66 6.53
CA LYS A 163 -8.28 -22.31 6.62
C LYS A 163 -7.53 -22.12 5.30
N TYR A 164 -7.87 -22.89 4.28
CA TYR A 164 -7.24 -22.73 2.97
C TYR A 164 -8.01 -21.67 2.18
N SER A 165 -7.29 -20.77 1.52
CA SER A 165 -7.97 -19.80 0.67
C SER A 165 -7.23 -19.54 -0.62
N ILE A 166 -8.02 -19.28 -1.67
CA ILE A 166 -7.58 -18.72 -2.92
C ILE A 166 -8.38 -17.45 -3.18
N THR A 167 -7.68 -16.35 -3.48
CA THR A 167 -8.30 -15.05 -3.75
C THR A 167 -7.83 -14.54 -5.10
N LEU A 168 -8.77 -14.22 -5.98
CA LEU A 168 -8.55 -13.46 -7.19
C LEU A 168 -8.87 -12.00 -6.91
N ASN A 169 -7.96 -11.08 -7.27
CA ASN A 169 -8.18 -9.65 -7.11
C ASN A 169 -7.93 -8.91 -8.42
N ALA A 170 -8.71 -7.86 -8.64
CA ALA A 170 -8.45 -6.85 -9.64
C ALA A 170 -8.62 -5.46 -9.00
N SER A 171 -7.60 -4.61 -9.10
CA SER A 171 -7.63 -3.22 -8.68
C SER A 171 -7.41 -2.34 -9.90
N ILE A 172 -8.44 -1.56 -10.25
CA ILE A 172 -8.43 -0.62 -11.37
C ILE A 172 -8.24 0.77 -10.78
N ILE A 173 -7.10 1.38 -11.06
CA ILE A 173 -6.71 2.67 -10.47
C ILE A 173 -6.75 3.74 -11.54
N ARG A 174 -7.51 4.79 -11.28
CA ARG A 174 -7.57 6.00 -12.11
C ARG A 174 -6.80 7.11 -11.43
N ASN A 175 -6.03 7.87 -12.19
CA ASN A 175 -5.17 8.95 -11.70
C ASN A 175 -4.25 8.48 -10.57
N ALA A 176 -3.58 7.35 -10.74
CA ALA A 176 -2.71 6.79 -9.71
C ALA A 176 -1.60 7.78 -9.34
N ILE A 177 -1.57 8.20 -8.07
CA ILE A 177 -0.55 9.12 -7.58
C ILE A 177 0.73 8.32 -7.34
N GLN A 178 1.79 8.62 -8.11
CA GLN A 178 3.08 7.94 -8.02
C GLN A 178 4.23 8.94 -7.98
N GLN A 179 5.21 8.66 -7.15
CA GLN A 179 6.47 9.39 -7.16
C GLN A 179 7.34 8.87 -8.31
N MET A 180 7.81 9.79 -9.12
CA MET A 180 8.73 9.51 -10.21
C MET A 180 9.96 10.42 -10.14
N SER A 181 11.07 9.93 -10.67
CA SER A 181 12.26 10.73 -10.86
C SER A 181 12.22 11.39 -12.23
N VAL A 182 12.47 12.69 -12.27
CA VAL A 182 12.63 13.46 -13.50
C VAL A 182 13.96 14.20 -13.48
N ALA A 183 14.58 14.42 -14.63
CA ALA A 183 15.77 15.25 -14.71
C ALA A 183 15.39 16.70 -14.39
N ASP A 184 16.27 17.38 -13.67
CA ASP A 184 16.13 18.82 -13.46
C ASP A 184 16.30 19.55 -14.79
N SER A 185 15.45 20.54 -15.08
CA SER A 185 15.47 21.29 -16.34
C SER A 185 16.64 22.27 -16.44
N VAL A 186 17.27 22.62 -15.33
CA VAL A 186 18.35 23.62 -15.25
C VAL A 186 19.71 22.94 -15.10
N ASP A 187 19.84 21.97 -14.20
CA ASP A 187 21.07 21.19 -14.00
C ASP A 187 20.82 19.70 -14.25
N PRO A 188 21.25 19.16 -15.41
CA PRO A 188 21.04 17.74 -15.75
C PRO A 188 21.69 16.74 -14.77
N ARG A 189 22.58 17.18 -13.87
CA ARG A 189 23.17 16.33 -12.83
C ARG A 189 22.23 16.14 -11.64
N MET A 190 21.23 17.03 -11.51
CA MET A 190 20.23 16.96 -10.45
C MET A 190 19.10 16.03 -10.83
N VAL A 191 18.57 15.32 -9.86
CA VAL A 191 17.36 14.48 -9.99
C VAL A 191 16.27 15.08 -9.11
N CYS A 192 15.16 15.42 -9.74
CA CYS A 192 13.93 15.82 -9.06
C CYS A 192 13.06 14.59 -8.78
N LEU A 193 12.67 14.36 -7.54
CA LEU A 193 11.62 13.43 -7.17
C LEU A 193 10.32 14.20 -7.03
N SER A 194 9.33 13.91 -7.87
CA SER A 194 8.03 14.57 -7.80
C SER A 194 6.88 13.59 -7.95
N TRP A 195 5.67 14.05 -7.74
CA TRP A 195 4.47 13.25 -7.76
C TRP A 195 3.66 13.53 -9.01
N PHE A 196 3.11 12.49 -9.62
CA PHE A 196 2.36 12.58 -10.87
C PHE A 196 1.14 11.66 -10.82
N ASN A 197 0.09 12.05 -11.54
CA ASN A 197 -1.03 11.18 -11.80
C ASN A 197 -0.73 10.30 -13.02
N MET A 198 -0.52 9.00 -12.79
CA MET A 198 -0.40 8.03 -13.87
C MET A 198 -1.78 7.70 -14.45
N PRO A 199 -1.96 7.75 -15.79
CA PRO A 199 -3.25 7.47 -16.43
C PRO A 199 -3.75 6.04 -16.22
N VAL A 200 -2.83 5.08 -16.15
CA VAL A 200 -3.15 3.65 -15.95
C VAL A 200 -2.19 3.04 -14.94
N LEU A 201 -2.77 2.46 -13.88
CA LEU A 201 -2.06 1.57 -12.97
C LEU A 201 -3.06 0.53 -12.46
N ASN A 202 -3.11 -0.64 -13.09
CA ASN A 202 -4.04 -1.71 -12.74
C ASN A 202 -3.29 -2.92 -12.21
N TYR A 203 -3.86 -3.59 -11.22
CA TYR A 203 -3.30 -4.80 -10.63
C TYR A 203 -4.29 -5.95 -10.73
N TYR A 204 -3.80 -7.11 -11.16
CA TYR A 204 -4.54 -8.38 -11.20
C TYR A 204 -3.71 -9.42 -10.46
N SER A 205 -4.24 -10.00 -9.40
CA SER A 205 -3.48 -10.95 -8.60
C SER A 205 -4.26 -12.20 -8.22
N VAL A 206 -3.51 -13.28 -8.06
CA VAL A 206 -3.94 -14.51 -7.43
C VAL A 206 -3.15 -14.67 -6.14
N ASN A 207 -3.87 -14.84 -5.02
CA ASN A 207 -3.26 -15.09 -3.73
C ASN A 207 -3.74 -16.45 -3.22
N VAL A 208 -2.81 -17.27 -2.76
CA VAL A 208 -3.08 -18.60 -2.20
C VAL A 208 -2.50 -18.66 -0.80
N SER A 209 -3.34 -18.98 0.19
CA SER A 209 -2.92 -19.18 1.58
C SER A 209 -3.14 -20.63 2.00
N LEU A 210 -2.06 -21.29 2.41
CA LEU A 210 -2.02 -22.71 2.75
C LEU A 210 -1.40 -22.90 4.15
N PRO A 211 -2.20 -22.82 5.22
CA PRO A 211 -1.76 -23.21 6.56
C PRO A 211 -1.84 -24.74 6.69
N LEU A 212 -0.68 -25.42 6.54
CA LEU A 212 -0.55 -26.86 6.51
C LEU A 212 -0.03 -27.35 7.86
N THR A 213 -0.64 -28.39 8.41
CA THR A 213 -0.08 -29.20 9.48
C THR A 213 0.45 -30.48 8.84
N ILE A 214 1.77 -30.52 8.56
CA ILE A 214 2.42 -31.64 7.85
C ILE A 214 2.49 -32.85 8.80
N THR A 215 2.88 -32.59 10.03
CA THR A 215 2.93 -33.59 11.11
C THR A 215 2.55 -32.93 12.44
N LYS A 216 2.45 -33.72 13.52
CA LYS A 216 2.18 -33.17 14.88
C LYS A 216 3.28 -32.23 15.40
N TRP A 217 4.47 -32.31 14.82
CA TRP A 217 5.63 -31.51 15.21
C TRP A 217 6.06 -30.48 14.16
N TRP A 218 5.39 -30.42 12.98
CA TRP A 218 5.71 -29.51 11.89
C TRP A 218 4.45 -28.85 11.32
N ASP A 219 4.29 -27.57 11.63
CA ASP A 219 3.31 -26.68 11.00
C ASP A 219 4.02 -25.82 9.94
N TRP A 220 3.42 -25.70 8.78
CA TRP A 220 3.92 -24.89 7.65
C TRP A 220 2.83 -23.97 7.13
N ASN A 221 2.99 -22.66 7.33
CA ASN A 221 2.13 -21.64 6.77
C ASN A 221 2.82 -21.03 5.55
N THR A 222 2.20 -21.12 4.37
CA THR A 222 2.74 -20.52 3.16
C THR A 222 1.70 -19.68 2.44
N ASN A 223 2.14 -18.51 1.95
CA ASN A 223 1.34 -17.61 1.14
C ASN A 223 2.09 -17.36 -0.17
N LEU A 224 1.38 -17.54 -1.27
CA LEU A 224 1.87 -17.34 -2.62
C LEU A 224 1.03 -16.25 -3.29
N MET A 225 1.67 -15.30 -3.93
CA MET A 225 1.02 -14.29 -4.74
C MET A 225 1.66 -14.23 -6.13
N GLY A 226 0.84 -14.34 -7.15
CA GLY A 226 1.20 -14.00 -8.52
C GLY A 226 0.41 -12.75 -8.93
N MET A 227 1.06 -11.79 -9.57
CA MET A 227 0.46 -10.54 -9.98
C MET A 227 0.89 -10.15 -11.38
N ILE A 228 -0.07 -9.68 -12.16
CA ILE A 228 0.16 -8.92 -13.40
C ILE A 228 -0.29 -7.49 -13.11
N TYR A 229 0.49 -6.53 -13.54
CA TYR A 229 0.10 -5.13 -13.44
C TYR A 229 0.37 -4.39 -14.74
N ASP A 230 -0.59 -3.54 -15.10
CA ASP A 230 -0.56 -2.68 -16.27
C ASP A 230 -0.24 -1.26 -15.83
N GLN A 231 0.72 -0.62 -16.47
CA GLN A 231 1.04 0.77 -16.21
C GLN A 231 1.20 1.57 -17.52
N ARG A 232 0.84 2.84 -17.43
CA ARG A 232 1.13 3.88 -18.43
C ARG A 232 1.59 5.12 -17.66
N LEU A 233 2.79 5.63 -17.95
CA LEU A 233 3.38 6.73 -17.19
C LEU A 233 2.76 8.07 -17.58
N THR A 234 2.67 8.33 -18.86
CA THR A 234 2.05 9.54 -19.44
C THR A 234 0.96 9.14 -20.43
N PRO A 235 0.05 10.06 -20.83
CA PRO A 235 -0.97 9.76 -21.84
C PRO A 235 -0.39 9.31 -23.19
N GLU A 236 0.82 9.76 -23.52
CA GLU A 236 1.51 9.49 -24.79
C GLU A 236 2.22 8.14 -24.79
N ASP A 237 2.55 7.61 -23.60
CA ASP A 237 3.27 6.35 -23.46
C ASP A 237 2.40 5.14 -23.82
N PRO A 238 2.99 4.06 -24.33
CA PRO A 238 2.29 2.79 -24.46
C PRO A 238 1.97 2.17 -23.10
N LYS A 239 0.83 1.48 -23.02
CA LYS A 239 0.53 0.64 -21.87
C LYS A 239 1.50 -0.55 -21.82
N VAL A 240 2.15 -0.74 -20.68
CA VAL A 240 3.11 -1.83 -20.46
C VAL A 240 2.58 -2.75 -19.37
N SER A 241 2.51 -4.05 -19.68
CA SER A 241 2.15 -5.10 -18.71
C SER A 241 3.41 -5.74 -18.14
N ARG A 242 3.43 -5.98 -16.82
CA ARG A 242 4.54 -6.61 -16.10
C ARG A 242 4.01 -7.65 -15.13
N THR A 243 4.87 -8.57 -14.75
CA THR A 243 4.54 -9.64 -13.80
C THR A 243 5.39 -9.52 -12.53
N MET A 244 4.82 -9.92 -11.42
CA MET A 244 5.49 -10.06 -10.13
C MET A 244 5.01 -11.33 -9.44
N ALA A 245 5.90 -11.99 -8.73
CA ALA A 245 5.54 -13.07 -7.81
C ALA A 245 6.16 -12.77 -6.44
N GLN A 246 5.41 -13.12 -5.39
CA GLN A 246 5.85 -13.01 -4.00
C GLN A 246 5.47 -14.30 -3.29
N TRP A 247 6.32 -14.73 -2.37
CA TRP A 247 6.04 -15.87 -1.50
C TRP A 247 6.56 -15.61 -0.11
N SER A 248 5.79 -16.03 0.87
CA SER A 248 6.19 -16.05 2.26
C SER A 248 5.93 -17.44 2.82
N SER A 249 6.81 -17.90 3.70
CA SER A 249 6.77 -19.23 4.27
C SER A 249 7.22 -19.18 5.71
N GLN A 250 6.38 -19.64 6.60
CA GLN A 250 6.68 -19.78 8.02
C GLN A 250 6.57 -21.26 8.40
N MET A 251 7.66 -21.84 8.85
CA MET A 251 7.75 -23.22 9.32
C MET A 251 8.02 -23.24 10.81
N ASN A 252 7.15 -23.94 11.54
CA ASN A 252 7.26 -24.08 12.99
C ASN A 252 7.48 -25.55 13.34
N PHE A 253 8.60 -25.86 13.98
CA PHE A 253 8.95 -27.19 14.39
C PHE A 253 8.90 -27.31 15.92
N LYS A 254 8.11 -28.25 16.42
CA LYS A 254 7.97 -28.61 17.84
C LYS A 254 8.77 -29.89 18.08
N LEU A 255 10.00 -29.74 18.54
CA LEU A 255 10.93 -30.87 18.72
C LEU A 255 10.85 -31.43 20.13
N PRO A 256 11.33 -32.68 20.37
CA PRO A 256 11.43 -33.26 21.72
C PRO A 256 12.19 -32.36 22.70
N HIS A 257 11.96 -32.58 23.99
CA HIS A 257 12.62 -31.86 25.07
C HIS A 257 12.34 -30.34 25.09
N ASN A 258 11.16 -29.90 24.60
CA ASN A 258 10.75 -28.50 24.56
C ASN A 258 11.69 -27.58 23.73
N PHE A 259 12.23 -28.09 22.64
CA PHE A 259 12.86 -27.29 21.61
C PHE A 259 11.83 -26.86 20.56
N PHE A 260 11.94 -25.62 20.10
CA PHE A 260 11.13 -25.07 19.03
C PHE A 260 12.05 -24.38 18.03
N ILE A 261 11.80 -24.59 16.74
CA ILE A 261 12.48 -23.89 15.66
C ILE A 261 11.42 -23.22 14.81
N ASP A 262 11.56 -21.91 14.62
CA ASP A 262 10.75 -21.13 13.69
C ASP A 262 11.66 -20.68 12.56
N CYS A 263 11.25 -20.95 11.29
CA CYS A 263 11.94 -20.52 10.10
C CYS A 263 10.98 -19.64 9.29
N ASP A 264 11.37 -18.40 9.05
CA ASP A 264 10.59 -17.44 8.29
C ASP A 264 11.35 -17.10 6.99
N TYR A 265 10.71 -17.33 5.87
CA TYR A 265 11.22 -16.97 4.56
C TYR A 265 10.27 -16.02 3.86
N TYR A 266 10.82 -14.99 3.25
CA TYR A 266 10.11 -14.06 2.36
C TYR A 266 10.93 -13.87 1.09
N GLY A 267 10.24 -13.84 -0.06
CA GLY A 267 10.88 -13.55 -1.33
C GLY A 267 9.90 -12.92 -2.32
N ASN A 268 10.43 -12.07 -3.19
CA ASN A 268 9.70 -11.53 -4.34
C ASN A 268 10.61 -11.41 -5.56
N THR A 269 10.01 -11.43 -6.74
CA THR A 269 10.68 -11.11 -8.00
C THR A 269 10.90 -9.60 -8.14
N ASN A 270 11.60 -9.18 -9.21
CA ASN A 270 11.75 -7.75 -9.50
C ASN A 270 10.39 -7.07 -9.69
N VAL A 271 10.31 -5.81 -9.26
CA VAL A 271 9.14 -4.94 -9.43
C VAL A 271 9.57 -3.68 -10.15
N VAL A 272 8.75 -3.18 -11.07
CA VAL A 272 8.95 -1.88 -11.73
C VAL A 272 7.67 -1.08 -11.58
N VAL A 273 7.74 0.02 -10.85
CA VAL A 273 6.62 0.96 -10.68
C VAL A 273 7.07 2.34 -11.10
N GLY A 274 6.28 2.97 -11.99
CA GLY A 274 6.75 4.17 -12.63
C GLY A 274 8.02 3.88 -13.44
N ASN A 275 9.02 4.71 -13.26
CA ASN A 275 10.35 4.55 -13.84
C ASN A 275 11.38 3.97 -12.84
N VAL A 276 10.91 3.38 -11.74
CA VAL A 276 11.77 2.80 -10.70
C VAL A 276 11.68 1.27 -10.75
N ARG A 277 12.83 0.60 -10.93
CA ARG A 277 12.95 -0.85 -10.80
C ARG A 277 13.53 -1.20 -9.44
N VAL A 278 12.80 -2.01 -8.69
CA VAL A 278 13.25 -2.61 -7.43
C VAL A 278 13.64 -4.05 -7.71
N LYS A 279 14.86 -4.44 -7.42
CA LYS A 279 15.32 -5.82 -7.59
C LYS A 279 14.66 -6.77 -6.61
N SER A 280 14.69 -8.05 -6.94
CA SER A 280 14.18 -9.13 -6.09
C SER A 280 14.76 -9.06 -4.67
N LEU A 281 13.91 -9.29 -3.70
CA LEU A 281 14.28 -9.36 -2.29
C LEU A 281 14.05 -10.79 -1.79
N HIS A 282 15.03 -11.30 -1.04
CA HIS A 282 14.96 -12.59 -0.35
C HIS A 282 15.44 -12.40 1.09
N ASN A 283 14.70 -12.93 2.02
CA ASN A 283 15.03 -12.89 3.44
C ASN A 283 14.71 -14.22 4.08
N LEU A 284 15.68 -14.76 4.83
CA LEU A 284 15.51 -15.93 5.66
C LEU A 284 15.92 -15.59 7.09
N SER A 285 15.05 -15.88 8.03
CA SER A 285 15.30 -15.75 9.46
C SER A 285 15.00 -17.07 10.17
N MET A 286 15.72 -17.37 11.23
CA MET A 286 15.52 -18.58 12.03
C MET A 286 15.58 -18.24 13.52
N THR A 287 14.65 -18.78 14.28
CA THR A 287 14.61 -18.64 15.73
C THR A 287 14.63 -20.01 16.37
N LEU A 288 15.61 -20.25 17.22
CA LEU A 288 15.67 -21.42 18.09
C LEU A 288 15.23 -21.02 19.49
N LYS A 289 14.26 -21.74 20.04
CA LYS A 289 13.74 -21.54 21.38
C LYS A 289 13.82 -22.83 22.19
N LYS A 290 14.32 -22.72 23.39
CA LYS A 290 14.37 -23.82 24.38
C LYS A 290 13.65 -23.39 25.63
N ARG A 291 12.68 -24.19 26.07
CA ARG A 291 11.99 -24.01 27.36
C ARG A 291 12.54 -25.00 28.40
N PHE A 292 12.90 -24.48 29.55
CA PHE A 292 13.37 -25.24 30.72
C PHE A 292 12.30 -25.18 31.82
N GLY A 293 11.52 -26.24 31.93
CA GLY A 293 10.34 -26.25 32.80
C GLY A 293 9.37 -25.12 32.41
N ASP A 294 8.71 -24.54 33.41
CA ASP A 294 7.76 -23.43 33.24
C ASP A 294 8.39 -22.06 33.53
N ALA A 295 9.61 -22.02 34.04
CA ALA A 295 10.25 -20.81 34.56
C ALA A 295 11.18 -20.11 33.56
N TRP A 296 11.87 -20.85 32.70
CA TRP A 296 12.89 -20.26 31.81
C TRP A 296 12.65 -20.57 30.34
N THR A 297 12.82 -19.55 29.50
CA THR A 297 12.85 -19.71 28.04
C THR A 297 14.09 -19.00 27.49
N VAL A 298 14.94 -19.75 26.82
CA VAL A 298 16.09 -19.20 26.09
C VAL A 298 15.74 -19.13 24.60
N THR A 299 15.96 -17.98 23.99
CA THR A 299 15.70 -17.75 22.59
C THR A 299 16.96 -17.24 21.91
N CYS A 300 17.34 -17.87 20.79
CA CYS A 300 18.40 -17.44 19.90
C CYS A 300 17.77 -17.13 18.54
N ALA A 301 17.88 -15.90 18.06
CA ALA A 301 17.33 -15.48 16.79
C ALA A 301 18.45 -15.09 15.82
N LEU A 302 18.47 -15.74 14.66
CA LEU A 302 19.32 -15.40 13.52
C LEU A 302 18.41 -14.70 12.49
N ARG A 303 18.65 -13.42 12.26
CA ARG A 303 17.87 -12.62 11.32
C ARG A 303 18.67 -12.37 10.06
N ASN A 304 17.96 -12.32 8.92
CA ASN A 304 18.57 -12.03 7.62
C ASN A 304 19.76 -12.98 7.28
N ILE A 305 19.61 -14.28 7.56
CA ILE A 305 20.63 -15.30 7.26
C ILE A 305 20.94 -15.30 5.76
N VAL A 306 19.89 -15.19 4.95
CA VAL A 306 19.98 -14.90 3.52
C VAL A 306 19.22 -13.61 3.31
N ALA A 307 19.91 -12.53 3.01
CA ALA A 307 19.30 -11.25 2.66
C ALA A 307 19.88 -10.78 1.32
N SER A 308 19.00 -10.54 0.35
CA SER A 308 19.43 -9.86 -0.87
C SER A 308 19.55 -8.36 -0.58
N ARG A 309 20.56 -7.73 -1.18
CA ARG A 309 20.70 -6.29 -1.18
C ARG A 309 19.60 -5.69 -2.05
N GLN A 310 18.95 -4.65 -1.56
CA GLN A 310 17.92 -3.96 -2.32
C GLN A 310 18.57 -2.90 -3.21
N ASP A 311 18.59 -3.12 -4.52
CA ASP A 311 18.99 -2.14 -5.50
C ASP A 311 17.74 -1.46 -6.08
N LEU A 312 17.69 -0.14 -6.01
CA LEU A 312 16.73 0.71 -6.71
C LEU A 312 17.40 1.23 -7.97
N ILE A 313 16.77 1.00 -9.11
CA ILE A 313 17.27 1.46 -10.41
C ILE A 313 16.24 2.43 -10.98
N PHE A 314 16.63 3.68 -11.12
CA PHE A 314 15.85 4.73 -11.73
C PHE A 314 16.25 4.81 -13.21
N THR A 315 15.28 4.73 -14.10
CA THR A 315 15.53 4.79 -15.55
C THR A 315 14.72 5.97 -16.12
N GLN A 316 15.41 6.87 -16.82
CA GLN A 316 14.77 7.94 -17.56
C GLN A 316 15.53 8.13 -18.88
N ASP A 317 14.84 7.95 -20.02
CA ASP A 317 15.43 7.98 -21.35
C ASP A 317 16.72 7.13 -21.41
N ASP A 318 17.85 7.73 -21.75
CA ASP A 318 19.16 7.07 -21.81
C ASP A 318 19.92 7.10 -20.45
N PHE A 319 19.30 7.61 -19.39
CA PHE A 319 19.93 7.74 -18.08
C PHE A 319 19.46 6.64 -17.11
N GLU A 320 20.40 5.88 -16.56
CA GLU A 320 20.16 4.92 -15.49
C GLU A 320 20.94 5.31 -14.23
N ARG A 321 20.24 5.52 -13.13
CA ARG A 321 20.84 5.74 -11.82
C ARG A 321 20.52 4.59 -10.90
N ARG A 322 21.54 3.99 -10.30
CA ARG A 322 21.40 2.92 -9.33
C ARG A 322 21.67 3.45 -7.92
N VAL A 323 20.70 3.24 -7.02
CA VAL A 323 20.83 3.47 -5.59
C VAL A 323 20.80 2.12 -4.89
N ARG A 324 21.85 1.80 -4.17
CA ARG A 324 21.92 0.59 -3.34
C ARG A 324 21.50 0.91 -1.92
N VAL A 325 20.50 0.22 -1.42
CA VAL A 325 20.09 0.27 -0.02
C VAL A 325 20.60 -1.00 0.64
N ASP A 326 21.65 -0.85 1.46
CA ASP A 326 22.12 -1.96 2.30
C ASP A 326 21.15 -2.06 3.49
N GLY A 327 20.37 -3.14 3.53
CA GLY A 327 19.50 -3.43 4.67
C GLY A 327 20.35 -3.57 5.93
N TYR A 328 20.13 -2.71 6.91
CA TYR A 328 20.80 -2.76 8.20
C TYR A 328 20.45 -4.07 8.90
N GLY A 329 21.38 -5.00 8.90
CA GLY A 329 21.39 -6.24 9.64
C GLY A 329 22.82 -6.55 10.02
N ARG A 330 23.39 -5.79 10.95
CA ARG A 330 24.53 -6.21 11.77
C ARG A 330 24.08 -6.44 13.20
#